data_9da02e3def049ea42045469898fd9f94
#
_entry.id   9da02e3def049ea42045469898fd9f94
#
_cell.length_a   1.000
_cell.length_b   1.000
_cell.length_c   1.000
_cell.angle_alpha   90.00
_cell.angle_beta   90.00
_cell.angle_gamma   90.00
#
_symmetry.space_group_name_H-M   'P 1'
#
loop_
_entity.id
_entity.type
_entity.pdbx_description
1 polymer ?
#
loop_
_entity_poly.entity_id
_entity_poly.type
_entity_poly.pdbx_seq_one_letter_code
_entity_poly.pdbx_strand_id
1 'polypeptide(L)'
;LYARKTWIFTPDYILCLGAGIRSDSSYQVNTSVEQAVLRDDLLHLHKGKWEVVKDLNFSCENPQRFFHRQTGYILLEGKGRMFSEHRTNFWNDIMKIYPKSELQTKDVFTIYIDHGILPQNDSYQYIILPATTPKQVQRVDLSSFKIISNTSQCQAVQLDQDTYLLALYEAGSISLSGKLKFESDKKGLFILHTYKKGWKVYASDPTQTEAFMEVTFNGDKRKIKLPEGEYKGTVAISSK
;
A
#
# COMPACT_ATOMS: atom_id res chain seq x y z
N LEU A 1 4.95 14.73 -11.16
CA LEU A 1 4.62 13.37 -10.69
C LEU A 1 3.36 13.39 -9.85
N TYR A 2 2.41 12.51 -10.16
CA TYR A 2 1.17 12.32 -9.41
C TYR A 2 0.97 10.84 -9.14
N ALA A 3 0.45 10.50 -7.94
CA ALA A 3 0.06 9.14 -7.55
C ALA A 3 -0.96 9.19 -6.41
N ARG A 4 -1.86 8.23 -6.36
CA ARG A 4 -2.71 7.92 -5.21
C ARG A 4 -2.13 6.70 -4.50
N LYS A 5 -1.96 6.80 -3.18
CA LYS A 5 -1.33 5.73 -2.38
C LYS A 5 -2.16 5.45 -1.14
N THR A 6 -2.37 4.18 -0.85
CA THR A 6 -3.04 3.72 0.37
C THR A 6 -2.21 2.62 1.01
N TRP A 7 -2.06 2.71 2.33
CA TRP A 7 -1.46 1.66 3.16
C TRP A 7 -2.54 1.10 4.08
N ILE A 8 -2.72 -0.19 4.05
CA ILE A 8 -3.69 -0.92 4.87
C ILE A 8 -2.91 -1.75 5.87
N PHE A 9 -2.99 -1.34 7.13
CA PHE A 9 -2.33 -2.02 8.24
C PHE A 9 -3.27 -3.09 8.79
N THR A 10 -2.80 -4.34 8.80
CA THR A 10 -3.45 -5.47 9.45
C THR A 10 -2.56 -5.98 10.59
N PRO A 11 -3.02 -6.90 11.45
CA PRO A 11 -2.16 -7.50 12.47
C PRO A 11 -0.92 -8.19 11.92
N ASP A 12 -0.97 -8.76 10.72
CA ASP A 12 0.06 -9.64 10.18
C ASP A 12 0.89 -9.01 9.05
N TYR A 13 0.33 -8.01 8.33
CA TYR A 13 0.98 -7.41 7.17
C TYR A 13 0.49 -6.00 6.88
N ILE A 14 1.24 -5.30 6.05
CA ILE A 14 0.86 -4.00 5.47
C ILE A 14 0.64 -4.21 3.97
N LEU A 15 -0.58 -3.98 3.49
CA LEU A 15 -0.89 -3.98 2.05
C LEU A 15 -0.72 -2.56 1.51
N CYS A 16 0.10 -2.42 0.49
CA CYS A 16 0.45 -1.15 -0.14
C CYS A 16 -0.13 -1.09 -1.56
N LEU A 17 -0.99 -0.12 -1.81
CA LEU A 17 -1.62 0.12 -3.10
C LEU A 17 -1.18 1.47 -3.67
N GLY A 18 -0.95 1.52 -4.97
CA GLY A 18 -0.71 2.76 -5.69
C GLY A 18 -1.38 2.73 -7.04
N ALA A 19 -1.97 3.86 -7.45
CA ALA A 19 -2.65 3.99 -8.72
C ALA A 19 -2.63 5.42 -9.28
N GLY A 20 -2.98 5.56 -10.55
CA GLY A 20 -2.98 6.82 -11.25
C GLY A 20 -1.60 7.47 -11.32
N ILE A 21 -0.55 6.64 -11.35
CA ILE A 21 0.83 7.12 -11.40
C ILE A 21 1.07 7.72 -12.77
N ARG A 22 1.38 9.01 -12.79
CA ARG A 22 1.69 9.76 -14.00
C ARG A 22 2.80 10.78 -13.78
N SER A 23 3.57 11.04 -14.82
CA SER A 23 4.64 12.04 -14.82
C SER A 23 4.77 12.63 -16.21
N ASP A 24 5.03 13.94 -16.26
CA ASP A 24 5.35 14.68 -17.49
C ASP A 24 6.87 14.87 -17.63
N SER A 25 7.64 14.27 -16.71
CA SER A 25 9.12 14.33 -16.72
C SER A 25 9.71 13.19 -17.54
N SER A 26 10.77 13.47 -18.28
CA SER A 26 11.55 12.46 -19.01
C SER A 26 12.40 11.55 -18.13
N TYR A 27 12.34 11.70 -16.81
CA TYR A 27 13.02 10.80 -15.88
C TYR A 27 12.19 9.53 -15.62
N GLN A 28 12.91 8.45 -15.35
CA GLN A 28 12.29 7.20 -14.91
C GLN A 28 11.56 7.38 -13.58
N VAL A 29 10.38 6.82 -13.49
CA VAL A 29 9.55 6.84 -12.29
C VAL A 29 9.56 5.46 -11.63
N ASN A 30 9.97 5.42 -10.36
CA ASN A 30 10.02 4.20 -9.58
C ASN A 30 9.24 4.34 -8.28
N THR A 31 8.59 3.26 -7.84
CA THR A 31 8.12 3.11 -6.48
C THR A 31 9.13 2.29 -5.69
N SER A 32 9.83 2.92 -4.73
CA SER A 32 10.68 2.21 -3.79
C SER A 32 9.82 1.39 -2.85
N VAL A 33 10.03 0.07 -2.83
CA VAL A 33 9.42 -0.86 -1.89
C VAL A 33 10.28 -0.93 -0.63
N GLU A 34 11.59 -1.03 -0.81
CA GLU A 34 12.58 -1.01 0.27
C GLU A 34 13.92 -0.48 -0.22
N GLN A 35 14.60 0.24 0.64
CA GLN A 35 16.02 0.57 0.51
C GLN A 35 16.64 0.56 1.91
N ALA A 36 17.47 -0.43 2.19
CA ALA A 36 18.04 -0.61 3.51
C ALA A 36 19.48 -1.15 3.46
N VAL A 37 20.16 -1.07 4.61
CA VAL A 37 21.48 -1.68 4.78
C VAL A 37 21.35 -3.20 4.68
N LEU A 38 22.14 -3.79 3.81
CA LEU A 38 22.24 -5.24 3.68
C LEU A 38 23.05 -5.80 4.85
N ARG A 39 22.38 -6.44 5.81
CA ARG A 39 23.00 -7.00 7.00
C ARG A 39 23.06 -8.53 7.00
N ASP A 40 22.26 -9.17 6.15
CA ASP A 40 22.17 -10.61 5.93
C ASP A 40 21.88 -10.84 4.45
N ASP A 41 21.87 -12.09 4.01
CA ASP A 41 21.51 -12.45 2.64
C ASP A 41 20.09 -11.98 2.30
N LEU A 42 19.95 -11.41 1.12
CA LEU A 42 18.65 -11.11 0.54
C LEU A 42 18.18 -12.36 -0.21
N LEU A 43 17.02 -12.86 0.15
CA LEU A 43 16.47 -14.10 -0.37
C LEU A 43 15.32 -13.83 -1.33
N HIS A 44 15.25 -14.59 -2.41
CA HIS A 44 14.14 -14.64 -3.38
C HIS A 44 13.54 -16.05 -3.41
N LEU A 45 12.22 -16.16 -3.37
CA LEU A 45 11.54 -17.44 -3.51
C LEU A 45 11.35 -17.78 -5.00
N HIS A 46 12.15 -18.71 -5.49
CA HIS A 46 12.09 -19.19 -6.86
C HIS A 46 11.74 -20.69 -6.90
N LYS A 47 10.66 -21.06 -7.64
CA LYS A 47 10.20 -22.46 -7.78
C LYS A 47 10.08 -23.20 -6.44
N GLY A 48 9.58 -22.53 -5.41
CA GLY A 48 9.36 -23.09 -4.08
C GLY A 48 10.60 -23.18 -3.19
N LYS A 49 11.75 -22.68 -3.62
CA LYS A 49 13.01 -22.65 -2.85
C LYS A 49 13.47 -21.22 -2.63
N TRP A 50 14.03 -20.96 -1.47
CA TRP A 50 14.69 -19.70 -1.16
C TRP A 50 16.13 -19.71 -1.67
N GLU A 51 16.49 -18.73 -2.48
CA GLU A 51 17.80 -18.58 -3.09
C GLU A 51 18.36 -17.20 -2.76
N VAL A 52 19.66 -17.11 -2.50
CA VAL A 52 20.36 -15.83 -2.30
C VAL A 52 20.41 -15.10 -3.63
N VAL A 53 20.03 -13.83 -3.62
CA VAL A 53 19.97 -13.01 -4.82
C VAL A 53 20.67 -11.68 -4.61
N LYS A 54 21.46 -11.23 -5.62
CA LYS A 54 22.18 -9.95 -5.58
C LYS A 54 21.66 -8.95 -6.59
N ASP A 55 21.11 -9.43 -7.70
CA ASP A 55 20.52 -8.62 -8.75
C ASP A 55 19.48 -9.45 -9.51
N LEU A 56 18.27 -8.91 -9.63
CA LEU A 56 17.18 -9.58 -10.32
C LEU A 56 16.19 -8.54 -10.88
N ASN A 57 15.97 -8.61 -12.19
CA ASN A 57 14.80 -7.98 -12.79
C ASN A 57 13.61 -8.94 -12.69
N PHE A 58 12.45 -8.45 -12.30
CA PHE A 58 11.27 -9.27 -12.10
C PHE A 58 10.04 -8.68 -12.82
N SER A 59 9.08 -9.56 -13.12
CA SER A 59 7.70 -9.24 -13.49
C SER A 59 6.74 -10.00 -12.60
N CYS A 60 5.67 -9.34 -12.17
CA CYS A 60 4.67 -9.92 -11.29
C CYS A 60 3.53 -10.62 -12.06
N GLU A 61 3.84 -11.34 -13.15
CA GLU A 61 2.92 -12.32 -13.74
C GLU A 61 2.50 -13.38 -12.71
N ASN A 62 3.44 -13.68 -11.79
CA ASN A 62 3.20 -14.40 -10.55
C ASN A 62 3.79 -13.59 -9.39
N PRO A 63 3.20 -13.67 -8.19
CA PRO A 63 3.70 -12.93 -7.04
C PRO A 63 5.17 -13.21 -6.76
N GLN A 64 5.98 -12.15 -6.69
CA GLN A 64 7.40 -12.25 -6.33
C GLN A 64 7.56 -12.12 -4.83
N ARG A 65 8.33 -13.01 -4.20
CA ARG A 65 8.53 -13.02 -2.74
C ARG A 65 10.00 -12.86 -2.41
N PHE A 66 10.29 -11.83 -1.62
CA PHE A 66 11.63 -11.54 -1.11
C PHE A 66 11.63 -11.58 0.41
N PHE A 67 12.78 -11.82 0.99
CA PHE A 67 12.98 -11.83 2.43
C PHE A 67 14.36 -11.31 2.79
N HIS A 68 14.42 -10.41 3.78
CA HIS A 68 15.65 -9.94 4.38
C HIS A 68 15.47 -9.83 5.90
N ARG A 69 16.30 -10.55 6.64
CA ARG A 69 16.27 -10.61 8.10
C ARG A 69 14.91 -11.07 8.66
N GLN A 70 14.10 -10.11 9.12
CA GLN A 70 12.78 -10.37 9.72
C GLN A 70 11.66 -9.70 8.93
N THR A 71 11.93 -9.29 7.68
CA THR A 71 10.95 -8.63 6.83
C THR A 71 10.77 -9.39 5.54
N GLY A 72 9.52 -9.70 5.22
CA GLY A 72 9.11 -10.27 3.95
C GLY A 72 8.49 -9.21 3.05
N TYR A 73 8.68 -9.37 1.74
CA TYR A 73 8.08 -8.52 0.72
C TYR A 73 7.41 -9.42 -0.30
N ILE A 74 6.14 -9.16 -0.61
CA ILE A 74 5.40 -9.89 -1.65
C ILE A 74 4.89 -8.86 -2.65
N LEU A 75 5.44 -8.86 -3.85
CA LEU A 75 5.03 -7.98 -4.93
C LEU A 75 3.95 -8.70 -5.76
N LEU A 76 2.78 -8.06 -5.88
CA LEU A 76 1.59 -8.64 -6.48
C LEU A 76 1.36 -8.11 -7.91
N GLU A 77 1.79 -6.88 -8.18
CA GLU A 77 1.59 -6.20 -9.46
C GLU A 77 2.79 -5.32 -9.80
N GLY A 78 3.12 -5.25 -11.09
CA GLY A 78 4.19 -4.43 -11.65
C GLY A 78 5.37 -5.24 -12.13
N LYS A 79 6.38 -4.54 -12.61
CA LYS A 79 7.72 -5.05 -12.92
C LYS A 79 8.75 -4.19 -12.21
N GLY A 80 9.93 -4.72 -11.99
CA GLY A 80 10.94 -3.93 -11.28
C GLY A 80 12.26 -4.66 -11.15
N ARG A 81 13.06 -4.17 -10.24
CA ARG A 81 14.38 -4.70 -9.96
C ARG A 81 14.63 -4.77 -8.47
N MET A 82 15.28 -5.81 -8.06
CA MET A 82 15.92 -5.94 -6.78
C MET A 82 17.42 -6.06 -7.01
N PHE A 83 18.23 -5.28 -6.29
CA PHE A 83 19.68 -5.35 -6.37
C PHE A 83 20.35 -4.95 -5.06
N SER A 84 21.56 -5.44 -4.85
CA SER A 84 22.46 -5.00 -3.80
C SER A 84 23.67 -4.30 -4.40
N GLU A 85 24.17 -3.29 -3.73
CA GLU A 85 25.32 -2.52 -4.17
C GLU A 85 26.15 -2.02 -2.98
N HIS A 86 27.42 -1.78 -3.25
CA HIS A 86 28.35 -1.18 -2.31
C HIS A 86 28.30 0.34 -2.49
N ARG A 87 27.77 1.08 -1.49
CA ARG A 87 27.67 2.53 -1.53
C ARG A 87 28.68 3.18 -0.61
N THR A 88 29.35 4.20 -1.14
CA THR A 88 30.34 4.98 -0.39
C THR A 88 30.00 6.46 -0.56
N ASN A 89 29.65 7.14 0.54
CA ASN A 89 29.26 8.54 0.57
C ASN A 89 29.59 9.18 1.92
N PHE A 90 29.56 10.51 1.97
CA PHE A 90 29.56 11.28 3.21
C PHE A 90 28.12 11.52 3.66
N TRP A 91 27.85 11.52 4.98
CA TRP A 91 26.55 11.93 5.51
C TRP A 91 26.16 13.35 5.08
N ASN A 92 27.15 14.24 4.89
CA ASN A 92 26.95 15.59 4.38
C ASN A 92 26.35 15.64 2.96
N ASP A 93 26.53 14.61 2.15
CA ASP A 93 25.94 14.55 0.80
C ASP A 93 24.42 14.32 0.87
N ILE A 94 23.97 13.65 1.93
CA ILE A 94 22.55 13.38 2.19
C ILE A 94 21.93 14.53 3.00
N MET A 95 22.60 14.98 4.05
CA MET A 95 22.08 16.00 4.96
C MET A 95 23.18 16.98 5.35
N LYS A 96 23.04 18.23 4.91
CA LYS A 96 24.07 19.29 5.00
C LYS A 96 24.43 19.73 6.42
N ILE A 97 23.63 19.37 7.43
CA ILE A 97 23.95 19.64 8.83
C ILE A 97 25.10 18.79 9.38
N TYR A 98 25.42 17.66 8.74
CA TYR A 98 26.55 16.84 9.16
C TYR A 98 27.86 17.39 8.57
N PRO A 99 28.96 17.34 9.32
CA PRO A 99 30.28 17.69 8.81
C PRO A 99 30.71 16.69 7.72
N LYS A 100 31.44 17.14 6.72
CA LYS A 100 32.07 16.29 5.70
C LYS A 100 33.35 15.69 6.27
N SER A 101 33.26 14.87 7.30
CA SER A 101 34.40 14.41 8.09
C SER A 101 34.85 13.00 7.76
N GLU A 102 33.91 12.10 7.46
CA GLU A 102 34.24 10.67 7.34
C GLU A 102 33.46 10.01 6.22
N LEU A 103 34.19 9.30 5.36
CA LEU A 103 33.61 8.50 4.29
C LEU A 103 32.97 7.24 4.88
N GLN A 104 31.68 7.09 4.62
CA GLN A 104 30.91 5.93 5.06
C GLN A 104 30.70 4.97 3.89
N THR A 105 30.99 3.70 4.14
CA THR A 105 30.79 2.64 3.17
C THR A 105 29.84 1.58 3.75
N LYS A 106 28.79 1.26 3.01
CA LYS A 106 27.79 0.27 3.40
C LYS A 106 27.32 -0.53 2.19
N ASP A 107 27.10 -1.82 2.41
CA ASP A 107 26.30 -2.61 1.49
C ASP A 107 24.83 -2.30 1.72
N VAL A 108 24.13 -1.98 0.64
CA VAL A 108 22.71 -1.66 0.66
C VAL A 108 21.98 -2.53 -0.37
N PHE A 109 20.70 -2.78 -0.13
CA PHE A 109 19.84 -3.37 -1.14
C PHE A 109 18.66 -2.45 -1.42
N THR A 110 18.14 -2.56 -2.62
CA THR A 110 16.96 -1.82 -3.08
C THR A 110 16.01 -2.77 -3.79
N ILE A 111 14.72 -2.65 -3.48
CA ILE A 111 13.62 -3.26 -4.23
C ILE A 111 12.75 -2.12 -4.72
N TYR A 112 12.52 -2.03 -6.02
CA TYR A 112 11.62 -1.02 -6.59
C TYR A 112 10.73 -1.60 -7.68
N ILE A 113 9.57 -0.97 -7.86
CA ILE A 113 8.66 -1.20 -8.99
C ILE A 113 8.91 -0.08 -10.00
N ASP A 114 9.13 -0.46 -11.25
CA ASP A 114 9.46 0.41 -12.36
C ASP A 114 8.19 0.78 -13.15
N HIS A 115 7.91 2.08 -13.20
CA HIS A 115 6.78 2.65 -13.96
C HIS A 115 7.21 3.18 -15.33
N GLY A 116 8.51 3.08 -15.66
CA GLY A 116 9.06 3.62 -16.90
C GLY A 116 9.20 5.13 -16.92
N ILE A 117 9.32 5.65 -18.14
CA ILE A 117 9.41 7.09 -18.43
C ILE A 117 8.04 7.56 -18.90
N LEU A 118 7.59 8.74 -18.42
CA LEU A 118 6.29 9.34 -18.75
C LEU A 118 5.09 8.40 -18.50
N PRO A 119 5.00 7.72 -17.34
CA PRO A 119 3.82 6.90 -17.04
C PRO A 119 2.56 7.76 -17.06
N GLN A 120 1.43 7.23 -17.59
CA GLN A 120 0.19 7.99 -17.73
C GLN A 120 -0.90 7.55 -16.75
N ASN A 121 -0.94 6.29 -16.35
CA ASN A 121 -1.92 5.75 -15.41
C ASN A 121 -1.45 4.40 -14.87
N ASP A 122 -0.22 4.34 -14.37
CA ASP A 122 0.34 3.10 -13.85
C ASP A 122 -0.10 2.83 -12.41
N SER A 123 0.10 1.58 -11.94
CA SER A 123 -0.30 1.10 -10.63
C SER A 123 0.71 0.13 -10.04
N TYR A 124 0.57 -0.15 -8.74
CA TYR A 124 1.30 -1.20 -8.05
C TYR A 124 0.52 -1.78 -6.88
N GLN A 125 0.89 -3.00 -6.51
CA GLN A 125 0.37 -3.69 -5.34
C GLN A 125 1.49 -4.51 -4.72
N TYR A 126 1.74 -4.33 -3.42
CA TYR A 126 2.69 -5.17 -2.69
C TYR A 126 2.34 -5.26 -1.20
N ILE A 127 2.90 -6.25 -0.54
CA ILE A 127 2.72 -6.52 0.89
C ILE A 127 4.09 -6.45 1.57
N ILE A 128 4.12 -5.85 2.75
CA ILE A 128 5.24 -5.93 3.68
C ILE A 128 4.80 -6.78 4.88
N LEU A 129 5.60 -7.77 5.25
CA LEU A 129 5.42 -8.60 6.44
C LEU A 129 6.54 -8.29 7.44
N PRO A 130 6.30 -7.50 8.47
CA PRO A 130 7.27 -7.27 9.53
C PRO A 130 7.34 -8.47 10.49
N ALA A 131 8.46 -8.61 11.19
CA ALA A 131 8.68 -9.61 12.25
C ALA A 131 8.33 -11.05 11.80
N THR A 132 8.76 -11.45 10.60
CA THR A 132 8.40 -12.72 9.95
C THR A 132 9.61 -13.61 9.66
N THR A 133 9.35 -14.80 9.13
CA THR A 133 10.34 -15.79 8.68
C THR A 133 10.12 -16.15 7.21
N PRO A 134 11.14 -16.69 6.50
CA PRO A 134 10.96 -17.14 5.11
C PRO A 134 9.79 -18.11 4.95
N LYS A 135 9.62 -19.04 5.89
CA LYS A 135 8.53 -20.03 5.86
C LYS A 135 7.14 -19.36 5.98
N GLN A 136 7.01 -18.34 6.80
CA GLN A 136 5.76 -17.58 6.93
C GLN A 136 5.48 -16.79 5.64
N VAL A 137 6.47 -16.08 5.09
CA VAL A 137 6.32 -15.37 3.81
C VAL A 137 5.88 -16.30 2.68
N GLN A 138 6.48 -17.50 2.60
CA GLN A 138 6.13 -18.51 1.61
C GLN A 138 4.68 -18.99 1.75
N ARG A 139 4.16 -19.06 2.98
CA ARG A 139 2.82 -19.58 3.30
C ARG A 139 1.70 -18.55 3.32
N VAL A 140 2.00 -17.28 3.07
CA VAL A 140 0.96 -16.25 3.01
C VAL A 140 -0.10 -16.64 1.99
N ASP A 141 -1.32 -16.76 2.47
CA ASP A 141 -2.49 -17.02 1.63
C ASP A 141 -2.98 -15.71 1.01
N LEU A 142 -2.68 -15.52 -0.26
CA LEU A 142 -3.10 -14.33 -1.02
C LEU A 142 -4.59 -14.36 -1.40
N SER A 143 -5.30 -15.48 -1.18
CA SER A 143 -6.74 -15.56 -1.37
C SER A 143 -7.55 -15.12 -0.15
N SER A 144 -6.90 -14.89 0.99
CA SER A 144 -7.52 -14.43 2.24
C SER A 144 -8.09 -13.02 2.17
N PHE A 145 -7.67 -12.23 1.21
CA PHE A 145 -8.20 -10.89 0.92
C PHE A 145 -8.43 -10.71 -0.58
N LYS A 146 -9.19 -9.68 -0.96
CA LYS A 146 -9.44 -9.34 -2.36
C LYS A 146 -9.29 -7.84 -2.58
N ILE A 147 -8.42 -7.45 -3.49
CA ILE A 147 -8.35 -6.07 -3.98
C ILE A 147 -9.51 -5.88 -4.96
N ILE A 148 -10.48 -5.04 -4.58
CA ILE A 148 -11.70 -4.76 -5.36
C ILE A 148 -11.41 -3.67 -6.39
N SER A 149 -10.65 -2.66 -5.97
CA SER A 149 -10.29 -1.52 -6.82
C SER A 149 -8.90 -1.01 -6.45
N ASN A 150 -8.12 -0.66 -7.46
CA ASN A 150 -6.87 0.08 -7.31
C ASN A 150 -6.79 1.11 -8.44
N THR A 151 -7.51 2.22 -8.29
CA THR A 151 -7.60 3.30 -9.28
C THR A 151 -7.29 4.66 -8.66
N SER A 152 -7.15 5.69 -9.50
CA SER A 152 -6.94 7.06 -9.03
C SER A 152 -8.16 7.64 -8.29
N GLN A 153 -9.36 7.08 -8.46
CA GLN A 153 -10.58 7.51 -7.79
C GLN A 153 -10.84 6.74 -6.49
N CYS A 154 -10.50 5.45 -6.48
CA CYS A 154 -10.81 4.57 -5.37
C CYS A 154 -9.79 3.45 -5.21
N GLN A 155 -9.38 3.20 -3.99
CA GLN A 155 -8.67 1.99 -3.59
C GLN A 155 -9.53 1.26 -2.55
N ALA A 156 -9.86 0.00 -2.84
CA ALA A 156 -10.77 -0.78 -2.01
C ALA A 156 -10.31 -2.24 -1.90
N VAL A 157 -10.39 -2.75 -0.68
CA VAL A 157 -9.99 -4.12 -0.34
C VAL A 157 -11.05 -4.77 0.53
N GLN A 158 -11.41 -5.99 0.21
CA GLN A 158 -12.14 -6.88 1.08
C GLN A 158 -11.13 -7.72 1.87
N LEU A 159 -11.08 -7.56 3.20
CA LEU A 159 -10.15 -8.30 4.06
C LEU A 159 -10.66 -9.70 4.44
N ASP A 160 -11.96 -9.82 4.60
CA ASP A 160 -12.67 -11.06 4.94
C ASP A 160 -14.10 -11.01 4.38
N GLN A 161 -14.96 -11.95 4.76
CA GLN A 161 -16.33 -12.02 4.24
C GLN A 161 -17.15 -10.77 4.55
N ASP A 162 -16.87 -10.07 5.65
CA ASP A 162 -17.71 -9.03 6.22
C ASP A 162 -17.01 -7.66 6.33
N THR A 163 -15.69 -7.57 6.03
CA THR A 163 -14.88 -6.37 6.26
C THR A 163 -14.33 -5.80 4.96
N TYR A 164 -14.65 -4.53 4.70
CA TYR A 164 -14.18 -3.78 3.54
C TYR A 164 -13.44 -2.51 4.00
N LEU A 165 -12.30 -2.26 3.39
CA LEU A 165 -11.51 -1.04 3.57
C LEU A 165 -11.53 -0.24 2.28
N LEU A 166 -11.88 1.06 2.35
CA LEU A 166 -12.03 1.90 1.19
C LEU A 166 -11.34 3.24 1.41
N ALA A 167 -10.59 3.68 0.40
CA ALA A 167 -10.10 5.03 0.26
C ALA A 167 -10.73 5.64 -0.99
N LEU A 168 -11.69 6.53 -0.81
CA LEU A 168 -12.29 7.31 -1.89
C LEU A 168 -11.57 8.65 -2.01
N TYR A 169 -10.96 8.91 -3.14
CA TYR A 169 -10.25 10.17 -3.41
C TYR A 169 -11.16 11.27 -3.96
N GLU A 170 -12.38 10.91 -4.32
CA GLU A 170 -13.47 11.78 -4.73
C GLU A 170 -14.82 11.19 -4.28
N ALA A 171 -15.89 11.98 -4.30
CA ALA A 171 -17.24 11.48 -4.09
C ALA A 171 -17.58 10.44 -5.16
N GLY A 172 -18.28 9.38 -4.78
CA GLY A 172 -18.62 8.35 -5.75
C GLY A 172 -19.14 7.06 -5.14
N SER A 173 -19.22 6.05 -5.98
CA SER A 173 -19.73 4.74 -5.60
C SER A 173 -18.84 3.61 -6.09
N ILE A 174 -18.85 2.50 -5.37
CA ILE A 174 -18.13 1.29 -5.70
C ILE A 174 -18.98 0.04 -5.49
N SER A 175 -18.92 -0.89 -6.44
CA SER A 175 -19.45 -2.23 -6.27
C SER A 175 -18.43 -3.08 -5.48
N LEU A 176 -18.82 -3.63 -4.36
CA LEU A 176 -17.95 -4.39 -3.47
C LEU A 176 -17.87 -5.87 -3.88
N SER A 177 -18.91 -6.66 -3.57
CA SER A 177 -19.01 -8.05 -4.00
C SER A 177 -20.45 -8.39 -4.33
N GLY A 178 -20.68 -9.16 -5.38
CA GLY A 178 -22.04 -9.49 -5.85
C GLY A 178 -22.84 -8.23 -6.16
N LYS A 179 -23.95 -8.01 -5.43
CA LYS A 179 -24.82 -6.83 -5.57
C LYS A 179 -24.55 -5.74 -4.54
N LEU A 180 -23.53 -5.91 -3.68
CA LEU A 180 -23.22 -4.96 -2.62
C LEU A 180 -22.59 -3.68 -3.22
N LYS A 181 -23.17 -2.53 -2.89
CA LYS A 181 -22.72 -1.22 -3.34
C LYS A 181 -22.51 -0.27 -2.16
N PHE A 182 -21.38 0.42 -2.15
CA PHE A 182 -21.09 1.49 -1.20
C PHE A 182 -20.96 2.81 -1.96
N GLU A 183 -21.50 3.87 -1.38
CA GLU A 183 -21.44 5.23 -1.93
C GLU A 183 -21.08 6.23 -0.84
N SER A 184 -20.37 7.30 -1.20
CA SER A 184 -20.15 8.47 -0.34
C SER A 184 -20.28 9.75 -1.17
N ASP A 185 -20.92 10.76 -0.59
CA ASP A 185 -21.02 12.12 -1.16
C ASP A 185 -19.71 12.90 -1.04
N LYS A 186 -18.73 12.37 -0.30
CA LYS A 186 -17.42 12.99 -0.03
C LYS A 186 -16.29 11.98 -0.21
N LYS A 187 -15.07 12.51 -0.50
CA LYS A 187 -13.84 11.74 -0.36
C LYS A 187 -13.61 11.37 1.10
N GLY A 188 -12.95 10.25 1.36
CA GLY A 188 -12.68 9.82 2.73
C GLY A 188 -12.11 8.41 2.82
N LEU A 189 -11.82 8.02 4.05
CA LEU A 189 -11.41 6.67 4.41
C LEU A 189 -12.55 5.99 5.15
N PHE A 190 -12.82 4.74 4.79
CA PHE A 190 -13.91 3.99 5.36
C PHE A 190 -13.50 2.57 5.70
N ILE A 191 -13.96 2.09 6.88
CA ILE A 191 -13.99 0.68 7.22
C ILE A 191 -15.45 0.29 7.35
N LEU A 192 -15.92 -0.59 6.47
CA LEU A 192 -17.28 -1.10 6.47
C LEU A 192 -17.28 -2.53 6.99
N HIS A 193 -18.05 -2.78 8.04
CA HIS A 193 -18.38 -4.11 8.53
C HIS A 193 -19.84 -4.44 8.24
N THR A 194 -20.06 -5.60 7.64
CA THR A 194 -21.41 -6.13 7.36
C THR A 194 -21.73 -7.27 8.32
N TYR A 195 -23.00 -7.44 8.69
CA TYR A 195 -23.48 -8.56 9.49
C TYR A 195 -24.90 -8.92 9.09
N LYS A 196 -25.39 -10.04 9.60
CA LYS A 196 -26.72 -10.61 9.21
C LYS A 196 -27.87 -9.60 9.27
N LYS A 197 -27.84 -8.61 10.18
CA LYS A 197 -28.94 -7.66 10.41
C LYS A 197 -28.56 -6.20 10.21
N GLY A 198 -27.44 -5.90 9.55
CA GLY A 198 -27.06 -4.53 9.32
C GLY A 198 -25.60 -4.34 8.93
N TRP A 199 -25.13 -3.13 9.09
CA TRP A 199 -23.76 -2.75 8.79
C TRP A 199 -23.30 -1.64 9.73
N LYS A 200 -22.00 -1.50 9.87
CA LYS A 200 -21.34 -0.46 10.62
C LYS A 200 -20.26 0.15 9.77
N VAL A 201 -20.12 1.46 9.80
CA VAL A 201 -19.05 2.15 9.11
C VAL A 201 -18.26 3.02 10.08
N TYR A 202 -16.95 2.97 9.93
CA TYR A 202 -16.00 3.91 10.47
C TYR A 202 -15.59 4.82 9.32
N ALA A 203 -15.74 6.12 9.49
CA ALA A 203 -15.47 7.11 8.46
C ALA A 203 -14.51 8.18 8.97
N SER A 204 -13.61 8.64 8.11
CA SER A 204 -12.67 9.71 8.41
C SER A 204 -12.47 10.59 7.18
N ASP A 205 -12.37 11.91 7.40
CA ASP A 205 -11.85 12.87 6.43
C ASP A 205 -10.42 13.27 6.79
N PRO A 206 -9.39 12.66 6.21
CA PRO A 206 -8.00 13.02 6.48
C PRO A 206 -7.63 14.44 6.00
N THR A 207 -8.47 15.06 5.16
CA THR A 207 -8.27 16.45 4.73
C THR A 207 -8.80 17.49 5.70
N GLN A 208 -9.59 17.07 6.70
CA GLN A 208 -10.14 17.88 7.78
C GLN A 208 -11.02 19.06 7.31
N THR A 209 -11.65 18.92 6.16
CA THR A 209 -12.46 20.00 5.54
C THR A 209 -13.96 19.82 5.76
N GLU A 210 -14.40 18.58 6.00
CA GLU A 210 -15.81 18.23 6.07
C GLU A 210 -16.32 18.15 7.51
N ALA A 211 -17.52 18.62 7.76
CA ALA A 211 -18.21 18.46 9.05
C ALA A 211 -19.14 17.22 9.06
N PHE A 212 -19.60 16.79 7.88
CA PHE A 212 -20.50 15.66 7.69
C PHE A 212 -20.15 14.90 6.41
N MET A 213 -20.46 13.62 6.41
CA MET A 213 -20.49 12.76 5.22
C MET A 213 -21.83 12.04 5.14
N GLU A 214 -22.38 11.88 3.94
CA GLU A 214 -23.47 10.96 3.66
C GLU A 214 -22.92 9.70 3.00
N VAL A 215 -23.19 8.56 3.61
CA VAL A 215 -22.81 7.27 3.07
C VAL A 215 -24.04 6.41 2.81
N THR A 216 -24.01 5.65 1.75
CA THR A 216 -25.09 4.73 1.39
C THR A 216 -24.52 3.33 1.19
N PHE A 217 -25.10 2.34 1.86
CA PHE A 217 -24.78 0.94 1.63
C PHE A 217 -26.07 0.18 1.27
N ASN A 218 -26.12 -0.37 0.06
CA ASN A 218 -27.28 -1.09 -0.49
C ASN A 218 -28.62 -0.33 -0.34
N GLY A 219 -28.58 1.00 -0.55
CA GLY A 219 -29.78 1.85 -0.45
C GLY A 219 -30.08 2.35 0.97
N ASP A 220 -29.46 1.81 2.01
CA ASP A 220 -29.57 2.35 3.39
C ASP A 220 -28.61 3.54 3.53
N LYS A 221 -29.16 4.74 3.69
CA LYS A 221 -28.44 6.01 3.74
C LYS A 221 -28.23 6.48 5.16
N ARG A 222 -27.02 6.96 5.47
CA ARG A 222 -26.68 7.52 6.79
C ARG A 222 -25.90 8.81 6.66
N LYS A 223 -26.24 9.77 7.48
CA LYS A 223 -25.46 11.00 7.66
C LYS A 223 -24.57 10.85 8.89
N ILE A 224 -23.26 11.02 8.70
CA ILE A 224 -22.25 10.87 9.72
C ILE A 224 -21.73 12.26 10.07
N LYS A 225 -21.85 12.65 11.35
CA LYS A 225 -21.17 13.85 11.87
C LYS A 225 -19.70 13.49 12.11
N LEU A 226 -18.78 14.23 11.49
CA LEU A 226 -17.35 14.05 11.67
C LEU A 226 -16.85 14.78 12.92
N PRO A 227 -15.75 14.32 13.54
CA PRO A 227 -15.16 14.98 14.69
C PRO A 227 -14.70 16.41 14.38
N GLU A 228 -14.83 17.29 15.36
CA GLU A 228 -14.50 18.71 15.28
C GLU A 228 -13.32 19.08 16.19
N GLY A 229 -12.83 20.30 16.08
CA GLY A 229 -11.76 20.83 16.93
C GLY A 229 -10.45 20.06 16.77
N GLU A 230 -9.83 19.68 17.87
CA GLU A 230 -8.58 18.92 17.93
C GLU A 230 -8.70 17.47 17.41
N TYR A 231 -9.94 16.94 17.32
CA TYR A 231 -10.24 15.62 16.83
C TYR A 231 -10.53 15.56 15.32
N LYS A 232 -10.43 16.68 14.59
CA LYS A 232 -10.60 16.68 13.13
C LYS A 232 -9.70 15.64 12.47
N GLY A 233 -10.23 14.92 11.48
CA GLY A 233 -9.50 13.87 10.76
C GLY A 233 -9.43 12.52 11.51
N THR A 234 -9.91 12.44 12.75
CA THR A 234 -10.08 11.15 13.43
C THR A 234 -11.36 10.45 12.98
N VAL A 235 -11.62 9.27 13.50
CA VAL A 235 -12.70 8.39 13.06
C VAL A 235 -14.03 8.76 13.70
N ALA A 236 -15.08 8.90 12.89
CA ALA A 236 -16.48 8.85 13.29
C ALA A 236 -17.06 7.44 13.08
N ILE A 237 -18.02 7.06 13.91
CA ILE A 237 -18.65 5.74 13.84
C ILE A 237 -20.15 5.91 13.64
N SER A 238 -20.70 5.20 12.64
CA SER A 238 -22.15 5.05 12.49
C SER A 238 -22.52 3.58 12.54
N SER A 239 -23.35 3.24 13.50
CA SER A 239 -23.97 1.91 13.64
C SER A 239 -25.48 2.09 13.80
N LYS A 240 -26.23 1.09 13.40
CA LYS A 240 -27.67 1.00 13.67
C LYS A 240 -27.90 -0.04 14.74
#